data_a61a40e7d28b3c3dd096d678278a9462
#
_entry.id   a61a40e7d28b3c3dd096d678278a9462
#
_cell.length_a   1.000
_cell.length_b   1.000
_cell.length_c   1.000
_cell.angle_alpha   90.00
_cell.angle_beta   90.00
_cell.angle_gamma   90.00
#
_symmetry.space_group_name_H-M   'P 1'
#
loop_
_entity.id
_entity.type
_entity.pdbx_description
1 polymer ?
#
loop_
_entity_poly.entity_id
_entity_poly.type
_entity_poly.pdbx_seq_one_letter_code
_entity_poly.pdbx_strand_id
1 'polypeptide(L)'
;HRKVDELSGGQKQLLALASVMVLQPRLLILDEPTSQLDPIAAADFLQTVGRLNRELGITVLLTEHRLEEALPLATHAAVLDGGHLLCAGAPEAVCRSLRGRGHDMFLAMPAAVRIWAGVDSDAPCPITVREGRDFLSGWCDEHPLCPLPPEPVYPAGDTALAGAGLWFRYEPDQPDVVRGLDLQARRGEL
;
A
#
# COMPACT_ATOMS: atom_id res chain seq x y z
N HIS A 1 -11.95 4.86 -29.42
CA HIS A 1 -12.87 5.46 -28.41
C HIS A 1 -13.45 4.31 -27.58
N ARG A 2 -13.18 4.32 -26.28
CA ARG A 2 -13.81 3.40 -25.31
C ARG A 2 -14.90 4.13 -24.54
N LYS A 3 -15.99 3.43 -24.21
CA LYS A 3 -17.00 3.96 -23.30
C LYS A 3 -16.47 3.96 -21.87
N VAL A 4 -16.99 4.83 -21.00
CA VAL A 4 -16.58 4.92 -19.60
C VAL A 4 -16.79 3.61 -18.86
N ASP A 5 -17.84 2.86 -19.22
CA ASP A 5 -18.15 1.57 -18.61
C ASP A 5 -17.10 0.48 -18.91
N GLU A 6 -16.39 0.62 -20.04
CA GLU A 6 -15.32 -0.29 -20.47
C GLU A 6 -13.95 0.00 -19.82
N LEU A 7 -13.85 1.05 -19.01
CA LEU A 7 -12.62 1.42 -18.32
C LEU A 7 -12.42 0.57 -17.05
N SER A 8 -11.15 0.23 -16.77
CA SER A 8 -10.80 -0.37 -15.48
C SER A 8 -11.06 0.61 -14.31
N GLY A 9 -11.14 0.08 -13.07
CA GLY A 9 -11.29 0.91 -11.87
C GLY A 9 -10.26 2.03 -11.78
N GLY A 10 -8.97 1.72 -11.98
CA GLY A 10 -7.89 2.71 -12.00
C GLY A 10 -8.04 3.75 -13.10
N GLN A 11 -8.45 3.33 -14.32
CA GLN A 11 -8.70 4.27 -15.41
C GLN A 11 -9.88 5.21 -15.11
N LYS A 12 -10.94 4.70 -14.46
CA LYS A 12 -12.08 5.53 -14.02
C LYS A 12 -11.65 6.56 -12.99
N GLN A 13 -10.82 6.16 -12.01
CA GLN A 13 -10.29 7.08 -10.99
C GLN A 13 -9.38 8.16 -11.59
N LEU A 14 -8.49 7.79 -12.50
CA LEU A 14 -7.64 8.77 -13.21
C LEU A 14 -8.48 9.72 -14.07
N LEU A 15 -9.54 9.23 -14.72
CA LEU A 15 -10.47 10.08 -15.49
C LEU A 15 -11.22 11.06 -14.57
N ALA A 16 -11.69 10.60 -13.41
CA ALA A 16 -12.34 11.47 -12.42
C ALA A 16 -11.37 12.53 -11.91
N LEU A 17 -10.13 12.16 -11.56
CA LEU A 17 -9.08 13.09 -11.19
C LEU A 17 -8.84 14.13 -12.29
N ALA A 18 -8.66 13.69 -13.54
CA ALA A 18 -8.44 14.58 -14.68
C ALA A 18 -9.60 15.56 -14.87
N SER A 19 -10.85 15.11 -14.67
CA SER A 19 -12.04 15.96 -14.78
C SER A 19 -12.06 17.08 -13.74
N VAL A 20 -11.64 16.78 -12.50
CA VAL A 20 -11.51 17.79 -11.44
C VAL A 20 -10.35 18.75 -11.74
N MET A 21 -9.25 18.22 -12.27
CA MET A 21 -8.05 19.02 -12.58
C MET A 21 -8.27 20.06 -13.69
N VAL A 22 -9.24 19.85 -14.58
CA VAL A 22 -9.66 20.87 -15.58
C VAL A 22 -10.11 22.17 -14.91
N LEU A 23 -10.67 22.09 -13.69
CA LEU A 23 -11.11 23.25 -12.90
C LEU A 23 -9.94 24.00 -12.24
N GLN A 24 -8.71 23.53 -12.35
CA GLN A 24 -7.51 24.11 -11.74
C GLN A 24 -7.66 24.37 -10.23
N PRO A 25 -8.05 23.36 -9.42
CA PRO A 25 -8.30 23.56 -8.00
C PRO A 25 -7.01 23.91 -7.26
N ARG A 26 -7.10 24.76 -6.25
CA ARG A 26 -6.01 25.05 -5.31
C ARG A 26 -5.93 24.03 -4.18
N LEU A 27 -7.04 23.37 -3.87
CA LEU A 27 -7.19 22.31 -2.87
C LEU A 27 -7.91 21.13 -3.51
N LEU A 28 -7.32 19.95 -3.40
CA LEU A 28 -7.88 18.69 -3.81
C LEU A 28 -8.16 17.83 -2.56
N ILE A 29 -9.40 17.41 -2.39
CA ILE A 29 -9.81 16.52 -1.28
C ILE A 29 -10.14 15.16 -1.89
N LEU A 30 -9.46 14.13 -1.40
CA LEU A 30 -9.60 12.74 -1.86
C LEU A 30 -9.93 11.85 -0.66
N ASP A 31 -11.11 11.26 -0.69
CA ASP A 31 -11.59 10.37 0.36
C ASP A 31 -11.48 8.91 -0.11
N GLU A 32 -10.55 8.18 0.47
CA GLU A 32 -10.22 6.77 0.15
C GLU A 32 -10.16 6.44 -1.35
N PRO A 33 -9.44 7.23 -2.17
CA PRO A 33 -9.51 7.11 -3.62
C PRO A 33 -8.98 5.78 -4.16
N THR A 34 -8.24 5.02 -3.35
CA THR A 34 -7.65 3.74 -3.78
C THR A 34 -8.38 2.50 -3.25
N SER A 35 -9.46 2.67 -2.48
CA SER A 35 -10.15 1.58 -1.79
C SER A 35 -10.63 0.44 -2.70
N GLN A 36 -10.98 0.76 -3.95
CA GLN A 36 -11.48 -0.19 -4.95
C GLN A 36 -10.46 -0.52 -6.06
N LEU A 37 -9.20 -0.13 -5.88
CA LEU A 37 -8.15 -0.37 -6.86
C LEU A 37 -7.31 -1.59 -6.49
N ASP A 38 -6.82 -2.29 -7.52
CA ASP A 38 -5.75 -3.25 -7.31
C ASP A 38 -4.46 -2.54 -6.84
N PRO A 39 -3.50 -3.25 -6.24
CA PRO A 39 -2.30 -2.63 -5.68
C PRO A 39 -1.48 -1.81 -6.66
N ILE A 40 -1.41 -2.23 -7.93
CA ILE A 40 -0.62 -1.54 -8.96
C ILE A 40 -1.31 -0.22 -9.33
N ALA A 41 -2.62 -0.28 -9.62
CA ALA A 41 -3.40 0.91 -9.95
C ALA A 41 -3.47 1.91 -8.79
N ALA A 42 -3.51 1.43 -7.54
CA ALA A 42 -3.47 2.27 -6.36
C ALA A 42 -2.15 3.03 -6.22
N ALA A 43 -1.02 2.33 -6.38
CA ALA A 43 0.31 2.94 -6.33
C ALA A 43 0.48 3.99 -7.44
N ASP A 44 0.08 3.68 -8.68
CA ASP A 44 0.13 4.61 -9.81
C ASP A 44 -0.73 5.86 -9.58
N PHE A 45 -1.93 5.67 -9.00
CA PHE A 45 -2.81 6.79 -8.66
C PHE A 45 -2.18 7.72 -7.62
N LEU A 46 -1.69 7.17 -6.50
CA LEU A 46 -1.05 7.96 -5.44
C LEU A 46 0.21 8.67 -5.93
N GLN A 47 1.03 8.02 -6.75
CA GLN A 47 2.18 8.66 -7.37
C GLN A 47 1.77 9.82 -8.28
N THR A 48 0.68 9.68 -9.03
CA THR A 48 0.13 10.74 -9.87
C THR A 48 -0.32 11.93 -9.01
N VAL A 49 -1.05 11.69 -7.91
CA VAL A 49 -1.45 12.72 -6.95
C VAL A 49 -0.24 13.43 -6.35
N GLY A 50 0.78 12.66 -5.91
CA GLY A 50 2.02 13.24 -5.39
C GLY A 50 2.77 14.08 -6.41
N ARG A 51 2.75 13.70 -7.70
CA ARG A 51 3.33 14.49 -8.78
C ARG A 51 2.57 15.79 -9.03
N LEU A 52 1.22 15.75 -9.04
CA LEU A 52 0.39 16.95 -9.16
C LEU A 52 0.65 17.94 -8.00
N ASN A 53 0.79 17.45 -6.78
CA ASN A 53 1.14 18.29 -5.64
C ASN A 53 2.50 18.98 -5.86
N ARG A 54 3.56 18.23 -6.23
CA ARG A 54 4.91 18.78 -6.38
C ARG A 54 5.07 19.71 -7.59
N GLU A 55 4.47 19.35 -8.73
CA GLU A 55 4.67 20.07 -10.00
C GLU A 55 3.72 21.27 -10.14
N LEU A 56 2.50 21.16 -9.64
CA LEU A 56 1.48 22.20 -9.77
C LEU A 56 1.22 22.98 -8.47
N GLY A 57 1.83 22.60 -7.36
CA GLY A 57 1.66 23.27 -6.08
C GLY A 57 0.26 23.14 -5.48
N ILE A 58 -0.52 22.14 -5.89
CA ILE A 58 -1.87 21.92 -5.40
C ILE A 58 -1.81 21.35 -3.98
N THR A 59 -2.56 21.93 -3.05
CA THR A 59 -2.74 21.35 -1.72
C THR A 59 -3.61 20.12 -1.82
N VAL A 60 -3.17 18.99 -1.24
CA VAL A 60 -3.94 17.74 -1.23
C VAL A 60 -4.27 17.36 0.20
N LEU A 61 -5.56 17.11 0.46
CA LEU A 61 -6.05 16.44 1.66
C LEU A 61 -6.51 15.04 1.27
N LEU A 62 -5.87 14.01 1.83
CA LEU A 62 -6.09 12.63 1.46
C LEU A 62 -6.43 11.81 2.70
N THR A 63 -7.53 11.03 2.65
CA THR A 63 -7.76 9.93 3.59
C THR A 63 -7.36 8.62 2.91
N GLU A 64 -6.61 7.77 3.58
CA GLU A 64 -6.10 6.51 3.02
C GLU A 64 -5.85 5.47 4.10
N HIS A 65 -6.02 4.19 3.71
CA HIS A 65 -5.64 3.03 4.51
C HIS A 65 -4.35 2.36 4.02
N ARG A 66 -3.92 2.66 2.79
CA ARG A 66 -2.67 2.15 2.19
C ARG A 66 -1.49 3.02 2.59
N LEU A 67 -1.08 2.91 3.85
CA LEU A 67 -0.09 3.80 4.44
C LEU A 67 1.33 3.56 3.90
N GLU A 68 1.61 2.37 3.35
CA GLU A 68 2.90 2.06 2.72
C GLU A 68 3.20 3.01 1.56
N GLU A 69 2.19 3.33 0.74
CA GLU A 69 2.32 4.20 -0.42
C GLU A 69 2.02 5.67 -0.10
N ALA A 70 1.05 5.93 0.80
CA ALA A 70 0.57 7.29 1.06
C ALA A 70 1.48 8.07 2.02
N LEU A 71 1.99 7.43 3.08
CA LEU A 71 2.76 8.12 4.12
C LEU A 71 4.08 8.71 3.61
N PRO A 72 4.85 8.05 2.70
CA PRO A 72 6.04 8.65 2.10
C PRO A 72 5.77 9.89 1.24
N LEU A 73 4.54 10.09 0.78
CA LEU A 73 4.15 11.26 -0.01
C LEU A 73 3.68 12.44 0.87
N ALA A 74 3.31 12.16 2.11
CA ALA A 74 2.71 13.14 3.00
C ALA A 74 3.76 14.08 3.61
N THR A 75 3.48 15.38 3.63
CA THR A 75 4.25 16.36 4.41
C THR A 75 3.75 16.45 5.86
N HIS A 76 2.45 16.17 6.05
CA HIS A 76 1.80 16.11 7.36
C HIS A 76 0.83 14.93 7.37
N ALA A 77 0.72 14.29 8.52
CA ALA A 77 -0.24 13.24 8.77
C ALA A 77 -1.08 13.56 10.02
N ALA A 78 -2.30 13.08 10.04
CA ALA A 78 -3.20 13.18 11.19
C ALA A 78 -3.89 11.83 11.38
N VAL A 79 -4.01 11.39 12.62
CA VAL A 79 -4.70 10.14 12.98
C VAL A 79 -5.95 10.49 13.76
N LEU A 80 -7.08 10.01 13.24
CA LEU A 80 -8.40 10.15 13.85
C LEU A 80 -8.87 8.78 14.33
N ASP A 81 -9.40 8.73 15.53
CA ASP A 81 -10.04 7.54 16.08
C ASP A 81 -11.21 7.93 16.98
N GLY A 82 -12.34 7.19 16.88
CA GLY A 82 -13.54 7.47 17.64
C GLY A 82 -14.06 8.92 17.50
N GLY A 83 -13.80 9.59 16.37
CA GLY A 83 -14.18 10.99 16.14
C GLY A 83 -13.23 12.01 16.77
N HIS A 84 -12.12 11.59 17.35
CA HIS A 84 -11.12 12.44 17.99
C HIS A 84 -9.79 12.45 17.24
N LEU A 85 -9.11 13.59 17.23
CA LEU A 85 -7.75 13.71 16.73
C LEU A 85 -6.78 13.15 17.78
N LEU A 86 -6.14 12.01 17.49
CA LEU A 86 -5.15 11.39 18.39
C LEU A 86 -3.78 12.08 18.32
N CYS A 87 -3.31 12.34 17.13
CA CYS A 87 -2.05 13.02 16.87
C CYS A 87 -2.03 13.59 15.44
N ALA A 88 -1.21 14.62 15.26
CA ALA A 88 -0.93 15.21 13.95
C ALA A 88 0.48 15.79 13.92
N GLY A 89 1.10 15.84 12.75
CA GLY A 89 2.42 16.40 12.52
C GLY A 89 3.14 15.78 11.34
N ALA A 90 4.46 15.89 11.33
CA ALA A 90 5.29 15.17 10.37
C ALA A 90 5.06 13.64 10.50
N PRO A 91 5.12 12.88 9.39
CA PRO A 91 4.89 11.43 9.42
C PRO A 91 5.67 10.68 10.49
N GLU A 92 6.96 10.99 10.67
CA GLU A 92 7.84 10.37 11.67
C GLU A 92 7.35 10.64 13.11
N ALA A 93 6.89 11.86 13.39
CA ALA A 93 6.37 12.23 14.71
C ALA A 93 5.06 11.49 15.02
N VAL A 94 4.19 11.34 14.01
CA VAL A 94 2.95 10.58 14.12
C VAL A 94 3.26 9.09 14.39
N CYS A 95 4.18 8.48 13.65
CA CYS A 95 4.60 7.10 13.85
C CYS A 95 5.16 6.86 15.25
N ARG A 96 6.00 7.75 15.76
CA ARG A 96 6.52 7.68 17.14
C ARG A 96 5.41 7.79 18.19
N SER A 97 4.45 8.68 17.98
CA SER A 97 3.31 8.86 18.88
C SER A 97 2.44 7.60 18.96
N LEU A 98 2.20 6.94 17.83
CA LEU A 98 1.41 5.70 17.77
C LEU A 98 2.16 4.51 18.38
N ARG A 99 3.48 4.39 18.15
CA ARG A 99 4.32 3.34 18.78
C ARG A 99 4.14 3.35 20.31
N GLY A 100 4.24 4.53 20.91
CA GLY A 100 4.14 4.68 22.38
C GLY A 100 2.75 4.39 22.97
N ARG A 101 1.71 4.38 22.13
CA ARG A 101 0.31 4.20 22.58
C ARG A 101 -0.20 2.77 22.45
N GLY A 102 0.49 1.87 21.72
CA GLY A 102 -0.01 0.51 21.43
C GLY A 102 -1.34 0.50 20.65
N HIS A 103 -1.56 1.50 19.80
CA HIS A 103 -2.80 1.68 19.05
C HIS A 103 -2.84 0.75 17.81
N ASP A 104 -3.99 0.14 17.51
CA ASP A 104 -4.16 -0.82 16.41
C ASP A 104 -3.77 -0.25 15.04
N MET A 105 -3.96 1.04 14.81
CA MET A 105 -3.50 1.73 13.60
C MET A 105 -1.98 1.54 13.36
N PHE A 106 -1.20 1.23 14.40
CA PHE A 106 0.23 0.97 14.26
C PHE A 106 0.51 -0.26 13.38
N LEU A 107 -0.40 -1.25 13.38
CA LEU A 107 -0.29 -2.44 12.53
C LEU A 107 -0.41 -2.13 11.03
N ALA A 108 -1.07 -1.02 10.70
CA ALA A 108 -1.21 -0.55 9.31
C ALA A 108 -0.05 0.34 8.84
N MET A 109 0.91 0.68 9.73
CA MET A 109 2.06 1.49 9.36
C MET A 109 2.98 0.77 8.37
N PRO A 110 3.75 1.53 7.56
CA PRO A 110 4.74 0.97 6.63
C PRO A 110 5.65 -0.07 7.29
N ALA A 111 6.05 -1.07 6.51
CA ALA A 111 6.92 -2.15 6.99
C ALA A 111 8.21 -1.62 7.64
N ALA A 112 8.82 -0.58 7.05
CA ALA A 112 10.00 0.09 7.60
C ALA A 112 9.77 0.61 9.02
N VAL A 113 8.62 1.26 9.27
CA VAL A 113 8.22 1.79 10.58
C VAL A 113 8.02 0.66 11.59
N ARG A 114 7.33 -0.41 11.18
CA ARG A 114 7.06 -1.56 12.08
C ARG A 114 8.33 -2.30 12.47
N ILE A 115 9.26 -2.48 11.54
CA ILE A 115 10.57 -3.09 11.82
C ILE A 115 11.37 -2.22 12.79
N TRP A 116 11.47 -0.91 12.51
CA TRP A 116 12.12 0.05 13.41
C TRP A 116 11.53 0.03 14.81
N ALA A 117 10.23 -0.08 14.92
CA ALA A 117 9.54 -0.14 16.22
C ALA A 117 9.74 -1.44 16.98
N GLY A 118 10.04 -2.54 16.27
CA GLY A 118 10.28 -3.86 16.86
C GLY A 118 11.66 -4.00 17.50
N VAL A 119 12.56 -3.04 17.27
CA VAL A 119 13.89 -3.02 17.87
C VAL A 119 14.03 -1.81 18.80
N ASP A 120 14.84 -1.94 19.83
CA ASP A 120 15.13 -0.83 20.75
C ASP A 120 16.24 0.04 20.14
N SER A 121 15.84 1.14 19.52
CA SER A 121 16.74 2.05 18.81
C SER A 121 16.28 3.49 18.94
N ASP A 122 17.24 4.40 19.19
CA ASP A 122 17.03 5.84 19.17
C ASP A 122 17.13 6.46 17.76
N ALA A 123 17.38 5.65 16.75
CA ALA A 123 17.49 6.11 15.36
C ALA A 123 16.20 6.83 14.89
N PRO A 124 16.30 7.72 13.89
CA PRO A 124 15.14 8.31 13.25
C PRO A 124 14.18 7.26 12.72
N CYS A 125 12.86 7.51 12.84
CA CYS A 125 11.84 6.62 12.33
C CYS A 125 11.87 6.61 10.79
N PRO A 126 12.15 5.48 10.13
CA PRO A 126 12.17 5.40 8.68
C PRO A 126 10.72 5.35 8.14
N ILE A 127 10.41 6.19 7.16
CA ILE A 127 9.09 6.20 6.52
C ILE A 127 9.13 5.48 5.17
N THR A 128 10.25 5.56 4.47
CA THR A 128 10.43 4.93 3.15
C THR A 128 11.16 3.61 3.23
N VAL A 129 10.99 2.76 2.22
CA VAL A 129 11.75 1.51 2.07
C VAL A 129 13.26 1.75 2.07
N ARG A 130 13.71 2.85 1.44
CA ARG A 130 15.13 3.22 1.40
C ARG A 130 15.66 3.50 2.81
N GLU A 131 14.98 4.35 3.56
CA GLU A 131 15.36 4.67 4.94
C GLU A 131 15.33 3.43 5.84
N GLY A 132 14.30 2.56 5.65
CA GLY A 132 14.21 1.29 6.37
C GLY A 132 15.36 0.34 6.08
N ARG A 133 15.79 0.26 4.82
CA ARG A 133 16.96 -0.54 4.44
C ARG A 133 18.25 0.02 5.04
N ASP A 134 18.43 1.34 4.96
CA ASP A 134 19.63 2.00 5.51
C ASP A 134 19.69 1.83 7.05
N PHE A 135 18.54 1.96 7.71
CA PHE A 135 18.39 1.66 9.15
C PHE A 135 18.75 0.21 9.49
N LEU A 136 18.18 -0.76 8.76
CA LEU A 136 18.45 -2.19 9.01
C LEU A 136 19.89 -2.55 8.76
N SER A 137 20.53 -2.01 7.72
CA SER A 137 21.94 -2.28 7.45
C SER A 137 22.81 -1.86 8.63
N GLY A 138 22.64 -0.62 9.13
CA GLY A 138 23.38 -0.14 10.29
C GLY A 138 23.10 -0.95 11.56
N TRP A 139 21.83 -1.32 11.78
CA TRP A 139 21.47 -2.11 12.96
C TRP A 139 22.04 -3.53 12.93
N CYS A 140 22.04 -4.18 11.76
CA CYS A 140 22.57 -5.54 11.59
C CYS A 140 24.11 -5.60 11.70
N ASP A 141 24.81 -4.52 11.40
CA ASP A 141 26.28 -4.45 11.59
C ASP A 141 26.65 -4.60 13.09
N GLU A 142 25.79 -4.09 13.99
CA GLU A 142 25.98 -4.16 15.43
C GLU A 142 25.30 -5.38 16.08
N HIS A 143 24.31 -5.97 15.40
CA HIS A 143 23.45 -7.04 15.92
C HIS A 143 23.39 -8.20 14.92
N PRO A 144 24.26 -9.21 15.06
CA PRO A 144 24.25 -10.37 14.17
C PRO A 144 22.89 -11.06 14.13
N LEU A 145 22.38 -11.32 12.93
CA LEU A 145 21.10 -11.99 12.76
C LEU A 145 21.17 -13.45 13.24
N CYS A 146 20.18 -13.89 13.98
CA CYS A 146 20.00 -15.30 14.29
C CYS A 146 19.65 -16.09 13.01
N PRO A 147 20.08 -17.36 12.91
CA PRO A 147 19.61 -18.22 11.84
C PRO A 147 18.09 -18.26 11.78
N LEU A 148 17.54 -18.24 10.58
CA LEU A 148 16.11 -18.43 10.41
C LEU A 148 15.68 -19.79 10.97
N PRO A 149 14.52 -19.90 11.65
CA PRO A 149 13.97 -21.19 12.02
C PRO A 149 13.76 -22.03 10.74
N PRO A 150 13.90 -23.36 10.81
CA PRO A 150 13.62 -24.22 9.67
C PRO A 150 12.18 -23.99 9.20
N GLU A 151 11.98 -23.99 7.88
CA GLU A 151 10.63 -23.88 7.34
C GLU A 151 9.74 -25.01 7.89
N PRO A 152 8.51 -24.70 8.33
CA PRO A 152 7.62 -25.75 8.78
C PRO A 152 7.29 -26.69 7.63
N VAL A 153 7.58 -27.97 7.81
CA VAL A 153 7.23 -29.00 6.83
C VAL A 153 5.75 -29.32 7.02
N TYR A 154 4.94 -28.81 6.11
CA TYR A 154 3.52 -29.20 6.06
C TYR A 154 3.40 -30.56 5.37
N PRO A 155 2.67 -31.55 5.94
CA PRO A 155 2.43 -32.79 5.25
C PRO A 155 1.68 -32.51 3.96
N ALA A 156 2.19 -33.05 2.85
CA ALA A 156 1.54 -32.94 1.56
C ALA A 156 0.18 -33.65 1.61
N GLY A 157 -0.90 -32.90 1.79
CA GLY A 157 -2.26 -33.42 1.70
C GLY A 157 -2.65 -33.83 0.28
N ASP A 158 -3.78 -34.52 0.14
CA ASP A 158 -4.38 -34.84 -1.16
C ASP A 158 -4.68 -33.55 -1.94
N THR A 159 -4.62 -33.63 -3.26
CA THR A 159 -5.02 -32.52 -4.14
C THR A 159 -6.48 -32.15 -3.89
N ALA A 160 -6.72 -30.92 -3.46
CA ALA A 160 -8.07 -30.37 -3.26
C ALA A 160 -8.61 -29.73 -4.54
N LEU A 161 -7.74 -29.08 -5.31
CA LEU A 161 -8.06 -28.43 -6.56
C LEU A 161 -6.86 -28.56 -7.52
N ALA A 162 -7.13 -28.91 -8.77
CA ALA A 162 -6.13 -28.87 -9.83
C ALA A 162 -6.75 -28.27 -11.10
N GLY A 163 -6.00 -27.44 -11.78
CA GLY A 163 -6.33 -26.91 -13.10
C GLY A 163 -5.09 -26.95 -13.98
N ALA A 164 -5.24 -27.41 -15.21
CA ALA A 164 -4.16 -27.47 -16.17
C ALA A 164 -4.56 -26.75 -17.47
N GLY A 165 -3.69 -25.88 -17.96
CA GLY A 165 -3.89 -25.16 -19.21
C GLY A 165 -5.18 -24.32 -19.22
N LEU A 166 -5.53 -23.66 -18.11
CA LEU A 166 -6.77 -22.89 -18.01
C LEU A 166 -6.71 -21.62 -18.84
N TRP A 167 -7.76 -21.40 -19.63
CA TRP A 167 -7.95 -20.17 -20.40
C TRP A 167 -9.29 -19.56 -20.04
N PHE A 168 -9.33 -18.23 -19.91
CA PHE A 168 -10.56 -17.52 -19.59
C PHE A 168 -10.62 -16.15 -20.26
N ARG A 169 -11.80 -15.81 -20.77
CA ARG A 169 -12.17 -14.47 -21.25
C ARG A 169 -13.60 -14.17 -20.82
N TYR A 170 -13.92 -12.90 -20.63
CA TYR A 170 -15.26 -12.49 -20.23
C TYR A 170 -16.27 -12.57 -21.39
N GLU A 171 -15.85 -12.22 -22.61
CA GLU A 171 -16.69 -12.25 -23.81
C GLU A 171 -15.90 -12.88 -24.97
N PRO A 172 -16.58 -13.53 -25.94
CA PRO A 172 -15.92 -14.28 -27.02
C PRO A 172 -14.99 -13.44 -27.91
N ASP A 173 -15.26 -12.14 -28.06
CA ASP A 173 -14.53 -11.18 -28.87
C ASP A 173 -13.48 -10.37 -28.09
N GLN A 174 -13.37 -10.61 -26.78
CA GLN A 174 -12.37 -9.96 -25.93
C GLN A 174 -11.09 -10.81 -25.81
N PRO A 175 -9.95 -10.17 -25.49
CA PRO A 175 -8.71 -10.89 -25.26
C PRO A 175 -8.80 -11.79 -24.03
N ASP A 176 -8.08 -12.91 -24.07
CA ASP A 176 -7.98 -13.81 -22.93
C ASP A 176 -7.34 -13.12 -21.73
N VAL A 177 -8.01 -13.19 -20.57
CA VAL A 177 -7.56 -12.67 -19.29
C VAL A 177 -6.65 -13.68 -18.60
N VAL A 178 -7.03 -14.96 -18.64
CA VAL A 178 -6.19 -16.06 -18.17
C VAL A 178 -5.72 -16.85 -19.39
N ARG A 179 -4.43 -17.19 -19.41
CA ARG A 179 -3.80 -17.83 -20.58
C ARG A 179 -2.91 -18.98 -20.14
N GLY A 180 -3.41 -20.22 -20.31
CA GLY A 180 -2.63 -21.42 -20.05
C GLY A 180 -2.17 -21.53 -18.59
N LEU A 181 -3.02 -21.16 -17.63
CA LEU A 181 -2.69 -21.21 -16.21
C LEU A 181 -2.75 -22.66 -15.71
N ASP A 182 -1.64 -23.12 -15.13
CA ASP A 182 -1.59 -24.34 -14.32
C ASP A 182 -1.59 -23.96 -12.85
N LEU A 183 -2.46 -24.59 -12.08
CA LEU A 183 -2.53 -24.39 -10.63
C LEU A 183 -2.89 -25.69 -9.91
N GLN A 184 -2.39 -25.83 -8.71
CA GLN A 184 -2.74 -26.92 -7.81
C GLN A 184 -2.81 -26.38 -6.39
N ALA A 185 -3.83 -26.76 -5.65
CA ALA A 185 -3.94 -26.54 -4.22
C ALA A 185 -4.18 -27.88 -3.52
N ARG A 186 -3.56 -28.08 -2.37
CA ARG A 186 -3.70 -29.28 -1.55
C ARG A 186 -4.58 -29.01 -0.36
N ARG A 187 -5.13 -30.05 0.26
CA ARG A 187 -5.93 -29.90 1.48
C ARG A 187 -5.09 -29.33 2.60
N GLY A 188 -5.58 -28.24 3.21
CA GLY A 188 -4.90 -27.56 4.30
C GLY A 188 -3.81 -26.57 3.87
N GLU A 189 -3.58 -26.37 2.58
CA GLU A 189 -2.78 -25.24 2.08
C GLU A 189 -3.57 -23.94 2.16
N LEU A 190 -2.87 -22.86 2.49
CA LEU A 190 -3.38 -21.49 2.51
C LEU A 190 -2.49 -20.61 1.63
#